data_29d41862f942a7f851846e11559c6910
#
_entry.id   29d41862f942a7f851846e11559c6910
#
_cell.length_a   1.000
_cell.length_b   1.000
_cell.length_c   1.000
_cell.angle_alpha   90.00
_cell.angle_beta   90.00
_cell.angle_gamma   90.00
#
_symmetry.space_group_name_H-M   'P 1'
#
loop_
_entity.id
_entity.type
_entity.pdbx_description
1 polymer ?
#
loop_
_entity_poly.entity_id
_entity_poly.type
_entity_poly.pdbx_seq_one_letter_code
_entity_poly.pdbx_strand_id
1 'polypeptide(L)'
;MNIIRIRKVFHPEELGHISEEYVLKPKSCSSKNVVENLLWNGDYMKMDAREIKKITYAYYSCVCGVDVSGFEHGIQFICTDERSHILKGFGCKYSIYILCKEDACIVTYAPKYQSYFNELTQLKDAKELIDTIKRSYPLKGYQLMEFVEERVFDYKDARMLSRDDYPLFENFFKKAYPSVSEIGWLKAYFEGRVDKGFFFGYIIDDKLVALCDAPDMPYMEGYIQHTGIVTLPEYRRKGYAKLCAALATHHHIQSGIVPQWECALDNIASIQVSKSIGYKEFAQAFIFEES
;
A
#
# COMPACT_ATOMS: atom_id res chain seq x y z
N MET A 1 -9.74 -2.69 10.59
CA MET A 1 -10.84 -2.97 9.63
C MET A 1 -10.72 -1.95 8.51
N ASN A 2 -10.08 -2.34 7.37
CA ASN A 2 -9.68 -1.39 6.31
C ASN A 2 -10.82 -0.92 5.38
N ILE A 3 -12.01 -0.69 5.93
CA ILE A 3 -13.16 -0.11 5.19
C ILE A 3 -12.85 1.29 4.64
N ILE A 4 -11.88 2.00 5.25
CA ILE A 4 -11.57 3.39 4.92
C ILE A 4 -10.83 3.52 3.58
N ARG A 5 -9.99 2.55 3.19
CA ARG A 5 -9.25 2.64 1.92
C ARG A 5 -10.15 2.48 0.69
N ILE A 6 -11.10 1.55 0.71
CA ILE A 6 -12.03 1.38 -0.43
C ILE A 6 -12.99 2.58 -0.54
N ARG A 7 -13.46 3.17 0.57
CA ARG A 7 -14.31 4.38 0.51
C ARG A 7 -13.63 5.61 -0.05
N LYS A 8 -12.31 5.77 0.13
CA LYS A 8 -11.55 6.93 -0.39
C LYS A 8 -11.08 6.76 -1.84
N VAL A 9 -10.94 5.53 -2.32
CA VAL A 9 -10.56 5.25 -3.72
C VAL A 9 -11.72 5.48 -4.69
N PHE A 10 -12.97 5.51 -4.21
CA PHE A 10 -14.17 5.55 -5.04
C PHE A 10 -15.16 6.61 -4.57
N HIS A 11 -14.86 7.90 -4.79
CA HIS A 11 -15.88 8.92 -4.92
C HIS A 11 -16.40 8.88 -6.37
N PRO A 12 -17.68 8.53 -6.59
CA PRO A 12 -18.26 8.44 -7.94
C PRO A 12 -18.15 9.76 -8.74
N GLU A 13 -18.03 10.90 -8.07
CA GLU A 13 -17.95 12.22 -8.68
C GLU A 13 -16.56 12.53 -9.27
N GLU A 14 -15.50 11.84 -8.87
CA GLU A 14 -14.14 12.08 -9.37
C GLU A 14 -13.80 11.28 -10.63
N LEU A 15 -14.58 10.27 -10.99
CA LEU A 15 -14.38 9.48 -12.22
C LEU A 15 -14.78 10.21 -13.51
N GLY A 16 -15.44 11.37 -13.41
CA GLY A 16 -16.00 12.10 -14.54
C GLY A 16 -15.03 13.02 -15.28
N HIS A 17 -13.93 13.47 -14.70
CA HIS A 17 -13.03 14.48 -15.29
C HIS A 17 -11.58 14.36 -14.79
N ILE A 18 -10.94 13.22 -15.00
CA ILE A 18 -9.47 13.21 -15.00
C ILE A 18 -9.04 13.41 -16.45
N SER A 19 -8.93 14.67 -16.86
CA SER A 19 -8.21 15.01 -18.07
C SER A 19 -6.75 14.57 -17.92
N GLU A 20 -6.15 14.05 -18.99
CA GLU A 20 -4.76 13.54 -19.05
C GLU A 20 -3.66 14.56 -18.64
N GLU A 21 -4.03 15.78 -18.24
CA GLU A 21 -3.13 16.88 -17.93
C GLU A 21 -2.52 16.87 -16.52
N TYR A 22 -2.97 16.01 -15.60
CA TYR A 22 -2.43 15.94 -14.23
C TYR A 22 -1.50 14.74 -13.97
N VAL A 23 -0.88 14.21 -14.99
CA VAL A 23 0.29 13.35 -14.80
C VAL A 23 1.48 14.25 -14.48
N LEU A 24 1.59 14.69 -13.23
CA LEU A 24 2.80 15.33 -12.73
C LEU A 24 3.94 14.31 -12.84
N LYS A 25 4.73 14.43 -13.91
CA LYS A 25 6.07 13.83 -13.93
C LYS A 25 6.79 14.41 -12.72
N PRO A 26 7.34 13.59 -11.80
CA PRO A 26 8.08 14.10 -10.67
C PRO A 26 9.24 14.95 -11.18
N LYS A 27 9.11 16.28 -11.02
CA LYS A 27 10.15 17.24 -11.35
C LYS A 27 11.20 17.20 -10.23
N SER A 28 12.11 16.32 -10.19
CA SER A 28 13.22 16.27 -9.23
C SER A 28 13.16 15.23 -8.11
N CYS A 29 12.76 14.00 -8.40
CA CYS A 29 13.22 12.95 -7.51
C CYS A 29 14.60 12.49 -8.03
N SER A 30 15.65 12.56 -7.22
CA SER A 30 16.95 11.91 -7.48
C SER A 30 16.81 10.39 -7.69
N SER A 31 15.63 9.86 -7.45
CA SER A 31 15.20 8.49 -7.74
C SER A 31 15.10 8.16 -9.24
N LYS A 32 15.07 9.13 -10.17
CA LYS A 32 15.17 8.81 -11.61
C LYS A 32 16.41 7.96 -11.91
N ASN A 33 17.55 8.30 -11.31
CA ASN A 33 18.78 7.53 -11.46
C ASN A 33 18.70 6.14 -10.81
N VAL A 34 17.89 5.97 -9.77
CA VAL A 34 17.68 4.68 -9.11
C VAL A 34 16.77 3.78 -9.97
N VAL A 35 15.71 4.34 -10.55
CA VAL A 35 14.78 3.61 -11.41
C VAL A 35 15.43 3.29 -12.76
N GLU A 36 16.15 4.22 -13.38
CA GLU A 36 16.84 3.99 -14.66
C GLU A 36 17.97 2.95 -14.55
N ASN A 37 18.66 2.86 -13.41
CA ASN A 37 19.64 1.81 -13.14
C ASN A 37 19.04 0.43 -12.79
N LEU A 38 17.72 0.36 -12.56
CA LEU A 38 16.99 -0.90 -12.37
C LEU A 38 16.55 -1.54 -13.70
N LEU A 39 16.60 -0.79 -14.81
CA LEU A 39 15.87 -1.07 -16.03
C LEU A 39 16.60 -1.94 -17.05
N TRP A 40 17.68 -2.72 -16.74
CA TRP A 40 18.27 -3.52 -17.81
C TRP A 40 18.84 -4.87 -17.40
N ASN A 41 18.05 -5.94 -17.66
CA ASN A 41 18.52 -7.16 -18.36
C ASN A 41 17.30 -8.05 -18.65
N GLY A 42 17.05 -8.30 -19.92
CA GLY A 42 15.85 -8.94 -20.47
C GLY A 42 15.70 -10.45 -20.23
N ASP A 43 16.21 -10.99 -19.15
CA ASP A 43 15.93 -12.34 -18.69
C ASP A 43 14.95 -12.29 -17.51
N TYR A 44 13.94 -13.16 -17.51
CA TYR A 44 13.07 -13.43 -16.36
C TYR A 44 13.92 -13.86 -15.15
N MET A 45 14.53 -12.89 -14.47
CA MET A 45 15.32 -13.15 -13.28
C MET A 45 14.38 -13.35 -12.09
N LYS A 46 14.50 -14.49 -11.46
CA LYS A 46 13.94 -14.72 -10.12
C LYS A 46 14.48 -13.60 -9.20
N MET A 47 13.61 -12.69 -8.77
CA MET A 47 14.00 -11.58 -7.89
C MET A 47 14.68 -12.12 -6.64
N ASP A 48 15.92 -11.70 -6.41
CA ASP A 48 16.62 -12.05 -5.19
C ASP A 48 16.24 -11.10 -4.03
N ALA A 49 16.61 -11.49 -2.81
CA ALA A 49 16.28 -10.70 -1.62
C ALA A 49 16.91 -9.29 -1.62
N ARG A 50 18.05 -9.11 -2.32
CA ARG A 50 18.71 -7.81 -2.46
C ARG A 50 17.91 -6.87 -3.36
N GLU A 51 17.40 -7.40 -4.46
CA GLU A 51 16.62 -6.65 -5.42
C GLU A 51 15.27 -6.24 -4.82
N ILE A 52 14.60 -7.16 -4.13
CA ILE A 52 13.38 -6.88 -3.37
C ILE A 52 13.61 -5.74 -2.37
N LYS A 53 14.67 -5.83 -1.57
CA LYS A 53 15.06 -4.79 -0.61
C LYS A 53 15.32 -3.46 -1.31
N LYS A 54 16.09 -3.45 -2.41
CA LYS A 54 16.41 -2.23 -3.18
C LYS A 54 15.13 -1.54 -3.70
N ILE A 55 14.19 -2.29 -4.27
CA ILE A 55 12.92 -1.76 -4.77
C ILE A 55 12.06 -1.23 -3.62
N THR A 56 11.98 -1.96 -2.49
CA THR A 56 11.25 -1.50 -1.30
C THR A 56 11.79 -0.15 -0.78
N TYR A 57 13.10 -0.02 -0.65
CA TYR A 57 13.73 1.24 -0.20
C TYR A 57 13.53 2.37 -1.21
N ALA A 58 13.65 2.08 -2.52
CA ALA A 58 13.38 3.05 -3.57
C ALA A 58 11.93 3.57 -3.52
N TYR A 59 10.96 2.70 -3.26
CA TYR A 59 9.56 3.09 -3.09
C TYR A 59 9.38 4.06 -1.91
N TYR A 60 9.91 3.73 -0.74
CA TYR A 60 9.80 4.62 0.42
C TYR A 60 10.63 5.90 0.26
N SER A 61 11.72 5.87 -0.51
CA SER A 61 12.45 7.08 -0.90
C SER A 61 11.57 8.00 -1.77
N CYS A 62 10.81 7.45 -2.72
CA CYS A 62 9.82 8.22 -3.47
C CYS A 62 8.72 8.77 -2.55
N VAL A 63 8.19 7.95 -1.64
CA VAL A 63 7.19 8.39 -0.67
C VAL A 63 7.69 9.52 0.21
N CYS A 64 8.92 9.48 0.68
CA CYS A 64 9.51 10.49 1.56
C CYS A 64 10.14 11.67 0.81
N GLY A 65 10.39 11.54 -0.50
CA GLY A 65 11.12 12.56 -1.28
C GLY A 65 12.60 12.65 -0.96
N VAL A 66 13.16 11.65 -0.27
CA VAL A 66 14.58 11.56 0.14
C VAL A 66 15.01 10.10 0.18
N ASP A 67 16.30 9.83 -0.04
CA ASP A 67 16.84 8.48 0.11
C ASP A 67 16.74 7.99 1.55
N VAL A 68 15.95 6.93 1.77
CA VAL A 68 15.76 6.32 3.10
C VAL A 68 16.73 5.17 3.36
N SER A 69 17.54 4.75 2.37
CA SER A 69 18.45 3.61 2.51
C SER A 69 19.65 3.87 3.41
N GLY A 70 20.10 5.12 3.48
CA GLY A 70 21.21 5.58 4.31
C GLY A 70 20.80 6.26 5.61
N PHE A 71 19.51 6.37 5.90
CA PHE A 71 19.02 7.05 7.10
C PHE A 71 18.89 6.06 8.27
N GLU A 72 19.88 6.07 9.16
CA GLU A 72 19.99 5.07 10.24
C GLU A 72 19.66 5.63 11.63
N HIS A 73 19.84 6.94 11.87
CA HIS A 73 19.64 7.56 13.19
C HIS A 73 19.09 8.98 13.13
N GLY A 74 18.34 9.35 14.17
CA GLY A 74 17.87 10.71 14.42
C GLY A 74 16.56 11.04 13.70
N ILE A 75 16.22 12.33 13.68
CA ILE A 75 14.99 12.84 13.09
C ILE A 75 15.34 13.85 11.99
N GLN A 76 14.83 13.61 10.79
CA GLN A 76 14.96 14.52 9.65
C GLN A 76 13.61 15.15 9.32
N PHE A 77 13.56 16.47 9.17
CA PHE A 77 12.37 17.23 8.80
C PHE A 77 12.50 17.76 7.38
N ILE A 78 11.48 17.48 6.56
CA ILE A 78 11.46 17.84 5.13
C ILE A 78 10.15 18.52 4.80
N CYS A 79 10.21 19.80 4.45
CA CYS A 79 9.10 20.53 3.88
C CYS A 79 9.02 20.27 2.38
N THR A 80 7.88 19.84 1.87
CA THR A 80 7.71 19.55 0.43
C THR A 80 6.31 19.83 -0.06
N ASP A 81 6.21 20.44 -1.25
CA ASP A 81 4.93 20.71 -1.90
C ASP A 81 4.18 19.44 -2.30
N GLU A 82 4.86 18.30 -2.46
CA GLU A 82 4.21 17.02 -2.76
C GLU A 82 3.18 16.63 -1.71
N ARG A 83 3.36 17.06 -0.45
CA ARG A 83 2.41 16.84 0.65
C ARG A 83 1.13 17.68 0.55
N SER A 84 1.07 18.62 -0.40
CA SER A 84 -0.12 19.43 -0.70
C SER A 84 -1.00 18.81 -1.79
N HIS A 85 -0.57 17.73 -2.44
CA HIS A 85 -1.27 17.11 -3.56
C HIS A 85 -1.95 15.80 -3.16
N ILE A 86 -3.04 15.47 -3.87
CA ILE A 86 -3.75 14.18 -3.73
C ILE A 86 -2.84 13.07 -4.28
N LEU A 87 -2.66 12.01 -3.50
CA LEU A 87 -1.90 10.84 -3.94
C LEU A 87 -2.75 9.98 -4.89
N LYS A 88 -2.17 9.65 -6.05
CA LYS A 88 -2.76 8.71 -7.00
C LYS A 88 -3.13 7.40 -6.29
N GLY A 89 -4.33 6.89 -6.53
CA GLY A 89 -4.81 5.63 -5.94
C GLY A 89 -5.26 5.72 -4.49
N PHE A 90 -5.05 6.86 -3.79
CA PHE A 90 -5.43 7.04 -2.39
C PHE A 90 -6.55 8.04 -2.18
N GLY A 91 -6.81 8.94 -3.14
CA GLY A 91 -7.90 9.91 -3.10
C GLY A 91 -7.82 10.90 -1.93
N CYS A 92 -6.65 11.08 -1.33
CA CYS A 92 -6.40 12.01 -0.23
C CYS A 92 -4.96 12.51 -0.25
N LYS A 93 -4.71 13.60 0.50
CA LYS A 93 -3.37 14.14 0.73
C LYS A 93 -2.80 13.50 1.98
N TYR A 94 -1.55 13.11 1.93
CA TYR A 94 -0.76 12.78 3.12
C TYR A 94 -0.01 14.03 3.55
N SER A 95 -0.74 14.99 4.14
CA SER A 95 -0.21 16.32 4.45
C SER A 95 0.91 16.32 5.49
N ILE A 96 0.95 15.29 6.35
CA ILE A 96 2.09 14.93 7.18
C ILE A 96 2.29 13.41 7.01
N TYR A 97 3.51 13.02 6.69
CA TYR A 97 3.92 11.62 6.61
C TYR A 97 5.22 11.42 7.39
N ILE A 98 5.19 10.55 8.37
CA ILE A 98 6.33 10.22 9.23
C ILE A 98 6.66 8.75 8.99
N LEU A 99 7.89 8.48 8.56
CA LEU A 99 8.44 7.13 8.44
C LEU A 99 9.44 6.92 9.57
N CYS A 100 9.16 5.94 10.46
CA CYS A 100 10.05 5.59 11.56
C CYS A 100 10.55 4.15 11.41
N LYS A 101 11.85 3.99 11.47
CA LYS A 101 12.51 2.69 11.48
C LYS A 101 13.58 2.69 12.57
N GLU A 102 13.42 1.81 13.56
CA GLU A 102 14.28 1.80 14.74
C GLU A 102 14.37 3.21 15.38
N ASP A 103 15.57 3.78 15.50
CA ASP A 103 15.82 5.10 16.09
C ASP A 103 15.78 6.25 15.08
N ALA A 104 15.45 5.97 13.82
CA ALA A 104 15.42 6.95 12.75
C ALA A 104 13.98 7.33 12.39
N CYS A 105 13.70 8.63 12.24
CA CYS A 105 12.45 9.15 11.73
C CYS A 105 12.65 10.19 10.62
N ILE A 106 11.93 10.01 9.51
CA ILE A 106 11.84 11.01 8.44
C ILE A 106 10.43 11.60 8.51
N VAL A 107 10.35 12.90 8.71
CA VAL A 107 9.11 13.68 8.80
C VAL A 107 8.97 14.54 7.57
N THR A 108 8.01 14.24 6.72
CA THR A 108 7.69 15.06 5.55
C THR A 108 6.35 15.73 5.73
N TYR A 109 6.24 17.02 5.37
CA TYR A 109 5.03 17.79 5.60
C TYR A 109 4.82 18.89 4.54
N ALA A 110 3.56 19.28 4.36
CA ALA A 110 3.19 20.36 3.44
C ALA A 110 3.66 21.73 3.98
N PRO A 111 4.00 22.71 3.10
CA PRO A 111 4.53 24.02 3.50
C PRO A 111 3.71 24.77 4.53
N LYS A 112 2.39 24.59 4.54
CA LYS A 112 1.50 25.24 5.53
C LYS A 112 1.78 24.82 6.98
N TYR A 113 2.52 23.73 7.21
CA TYR A 113 2.92 23.23 8.54
C TYR A 113 4.33 23.64 8.93
N GLN A 114 5.06 24.42 8.11
CA GLN A 114 6.44 24.78 8.34
C GLN A 114 6.68 25.41 9.71
N SER A 115 5.83 26.38 10.11
CA SER A 115 5.98 27.05 11.41
C SER A 115 5.86 26.08 12.58
N TYR A 116 4.89 25.16 12.52
CA TYR A 116 4.71 24.14 13.54
C TYR A 116 5.92 23.20 13.65
N PHE A 117 6.44 22.71 12.51
CA PHE A 117 7.57 21.78 12.53
C PHE A 117 8.88 22.46 12.89
N ASN A 118 9.07 23.76 12.63
CA ASN A 118 10.24 24.51 13.08
C ASN A 118 10.40 24.48 14.61
N GLU A 119 9.29 24.47 15.36
CA GLU A 119 9.30 24.41 16.84
C GLU A 119 9.67 23.01 17.35
N LEU A 120 9.57 21.98 16.52
CA LEU A 120 9.82 20.58 16.92
C LEU A 120 11.24 20.10 16.57
N THR A 121 12.05 20.90 15.88
CA THR A 121 13.39 20.49 15.41
C THR A 121 14.39 20.15 16.53
N GLN A 122 14.14 20.61 17.77
CA GLN A 122 14.95 20.29 18.94
C GLN A 122 14.67 18.89 19.49
N LEU A 123 13.53 18.26 19.16
CA LEU A 123 13.19 16.92 19.63
C LEU A 123 14.14 15.89 19.00
N LYS A 124 14.61 14.96 19.84
CA LYS A 124 15.54 13.90 19.44
C LYS A 124 14.95 12.50 19.62
N ASP A 125 13.85 12.39 20.33
CA ASP A 125 13.16 11.13 20.58
C ASP A 125 11.96 11.02 19.65
N ALA A 126 11.92 9.91 18.87
CA ALA A 126 10.88 9.66 17.87
C ALA A 126 9.50 9.50 18.50
N LYS A 127 9.42 8.86 19.66
CA LYS A 127 8.16 8.64 20.36
C LYS A 127 7.60 9.95 20.91
N GLU A 128 8.45 10.76 21.53
CA GLU A 128 8.08 12.11 22.01
C GLU A 128 7.58 12.99 20.86
N LEU A 129 8.25 12.93 19.71
CA LEU A 129 7.84 13.64 18.51
C LEU A 129 6.44 13.20 18.04
N ILE A 130 6.24 11.89 17.86
CA ILE A 130 4.94 11.34 17.42
C ILE A 130 3.83 11.72 18.40
N ASP A 131 4.06 11.58 19.71
CA ASP A 131 3.08 11.90 20.73
C ASP A 131 2.77 13.41 20.76
N THR A 132 3.77 14.26 20.48
CA THR A 132 3.57 15.70 20.37
C THR A 132 2.73 16.06 19.16
N ILE A 133 3.03 15.49 17.99
CA ILE A 133 2.27 15.73 16.75
C ILE A 133 0.82 15.22 16.90
N LYS A 134 0.62 14.05 17.52
CA LYS A 134 -0.73 13.49 17.77
C LYS A 134 -1.64 14.38 18.59
N ARG A 135 -1.10 15.25 19.44
CA ARG A 135 -1.91 16.22 20.20
C ARG A 135 -2.52 17.31 19.30
N SER A 136 -1.87 17.63 18.21
CA SER A 136 -2.29 18.68 17.26
C SER A 136 -2.98 18.11 16.01
N TYR A 137 -2.59 16.91 15.59
CA TYR A 137 -3.06 16.29 14.35
C TYR A 137 -3.41 14.82 14.59
N PRO A 138 -4.58 14.33 14.10
CA PRO A 138 -5.01 12.95 14.27
C PRO A 138 -4.22 12.00 13.35
N LEU A 139 -3.01 11.63 13.77
CA LEU A 139 -2.17 10.71 13.03
C LEU A 139 -2.73 9.28 13.06
N LYS A 140 -2.84 8.66 11.89
CA LYS A 140 -3.09 7.22 11.73
C LYS A 140 -1.77 6.49 11.67
N GLY A 141 -1.62 5.42 12.47
CA GLY A 141 -0.41 4.60 12.49
C GLY A 141 -0.55 3.34 11.65
N TYR A 142 0.50 3.03 10.89
CA TYR A 142 0.58 1.86 10.02
C TYR A 142 1.85 1.06 10.25
N GLN A 143 1.73 -0.26 10.25
CA GLN A 143 2.86 -1.17 10.15
C GLN A 143 3.17 -1.41 8.67
N LEU A 144 4.38 -1.12 8.28
CA LEU A 144 4.92 -1.39 6.96
C LEU A 144 5.71 -2.70 7.01
N MET A 145 5.48 -3.57 6.05
CA MET A 145 6.12 -4.89 6.00
C MET A 145 6.93 -4.99 4.71
N GLU A 146 8.11 -5.59 4.76
CA GLU A 146 8.88 -5.96 3.58
C GLU A 146 8.79 -7.46 3.33
N PHE A 147 8.69 -7.87 2.07
CA PHE A 147 8.79 -9.27 1.69
C PHE A 147 10.25 -9.72 1.75
N VAL A 148 10.51 -10.89 2.37
CA VAL A 148 11.89 -11.38 2.59
C VAL A 148 12.11 -12.79 2.11
N GLU A 149 11.09 -13.63 2.10
CA GLU A 149 11.23 -15.03 1.70
C GLU A 149 9.96 -15.57 1.07
N GLU A 150 10.11 -16.33 0.00
CA GLU A 150 9.01 -17.07 -0.60
C GLU A 150 8.75 -18.35 0.20
N ARG A 151 7.48 -18.60 0.50
CA ARG A 151 7.01 -19.81 1.17
C ARG A 151 6.08 -20.58 0.27
N VAL A 152 6.25 -21.87 0.22
CA VAL A 152 5.40 -22.76 -0.59
C VAL A 152 4.11 -23.07 0.16
N PHE A 153 2.99 -22.96 -0.55
CA PHE A 153 1.65 -23.26 -0.03
C PHE A 153 0.91 -24.20 -0.99
N ASP A 154 0.07 -25.03 -0.42
CA ASP A 154 -1.04 -25.64 -1.16
C ASP A 154 -2.19 -24.62 -1.18
N TYR A 155 -2.37 -23.95 -2.30
CA TYR A 155 -3.35 -22.85 -2.45
C TYR A 155 -4.81 -23.32 -2.46
N LYS A 156 -5.05 -24.62 -2.63
CA LYS A 156 -6.40 -25.25 -2.65
C LYS A 156 -7.34 -24.51 -3.62
N ASP A 157 -8.44 -23.96 -3.09
CA ASP A 157 -9.46 -23.26 -3.87
C ASP A 157 -9.17 -21.76 -4.06
N ALA A 158 -7.97 -21.31 -3.71
CA ALA A 158 -7.52 -19.97 -4.04
C ALA A 158 -7.03 -19.93 -5.50
N ARG A 159 -7.54 -18.96 -6.26
CA ARG A 159 -7.14 -18.76 -7.65
C ARG A 159 -7.18 -17.30 -8.08
N MET A 160 -6.51 -16.98 -9.16
CA MET A 160 -6.71 -15.71 -9.85
C MET A 160 -8.12 -15.67 -10.43
N LEU A 161 -8.79 -14.52 -10.27
CA LEU A 161 -10.13 -14.31 -10.83
C LEU A 161 -10.05 -13.92 -12.31
N SER A 162 -11.09 -14.28 -13.05
CA SER A 162 -11.31 -13.92 -14.45
C SER A 162 -12.49 -12.97 -14.58
N ARG A 163 -12.71 -12.39 -15.76
CA ARG A 163 -13.88 -11.53 -16.01
C ARG A 163 -15.21 -12.24 -15.76
N ASP A 164 -15.26 -13.57 -15.95
CA ASP A 164 -16.46 -14.38 -15.73
C ASP A 164 -16.84 -14.48 -14.24
N ASP A 165 -15.91 -14.15 -13.35
CA ASP A 165 -16.14 -14.16 -11.90
C ASP A 165 -16.80 -12.87 -11.37
N TYR A 166 -17.16 -11.93 -12.25
CA TYR A 166 -17.82 -10.70 -11.82
C TYR A 166 -19.06 -10.93 -10.95
N PRO A 167 -19.97 -11.88 -11.26
CA PRO A 167 -21.13 -12.14 -10.41
C PRO A 167 -20.75 -12.59 -8.98
N LEU A 168 -19.69 -13.40 -8.83
CA LEU A 168 -19.17 -13.80 -7.52
C LEU A 168 -18.59 -12.62 -6.76
N PHE A 169 -17.82 -11.78 -7.45
CA PHE A 169 -17.23 -10.58 -6.89
C PHE A 169 -18.30 -9.56 -6.46
N GLU A 170 -19.30 -9.30 -7.28
CA GLU A 170 -20.40 -8.38 -6.96
C GLU A 170 -21.15 -8.83 -5.69
N ASN A 171 -21.48 -10.11 -5.59
CA ASN A 171 -22.11 -10.68 -4.41
C ASN A 171 -21.23 -10.58 -3.16
N PHE A 172 -19.93 -10.84 -3.31
CA PHE A 172 -18.94 -10.68 -2.25
C PHE A 172 -18.88 -9.23 -1.79
N PHE A 173 -18.77 -8.29 -2.74
CA PHE A 173 -18.65 -6.86 -2.47
C PHE A 173 -19.85 -6.32 -1.67
N LYS A 174 -21.07 -6.64 -2.10
CA LYS A 174 -22.31 -6.25 -1.40
C LYS A 174 -22.35 -6.74 0.05
N LYS A 175 -21.82 -7.95 0.32
CA LYS A 175 -21.73 -8.51 1.68
C LYS A 175 -20.61 -7.90 2.50
N ALA A 176 -19.45 -7.66 1.88
CA ALA A 176 -18.28 -7.09 2.55
C ALA A 176 -18.50 -5.60 2.89
N TYR A 177 -19.26 -4.89 2.04
CA TYR A 177 -19.47 -3.44 2.13
C TYR A 177 -20.96 -3.05 2.02
N PRO A 178 -21.81 -3.47 2.97
CA PRO A 178 -23.26 -3.27 2.88
C PRO A 178 -23.72 -1.80 2.91
N SER A 179 -22.83 -0.90 3.31
CA SER A 179 -23.12 0.55 3.33
C SER A 179 -22.84 1.25 2.00
N VAL A 180 -22.29 0.56 1.00
CA VAL A 180 -22.05 1.11 -0.34
C VAL A 180 -23.22 0.77 -1.23
N SER A 181 -24.06 1.75 -1.53
CA SER A 181 -25.27 1.58 -2.35
C SER A 181 -25.01 1.81 -3.85
N GLU A 182 -24.14 2.78 -4.17
CA GLU A 182 -23.83 3.12 -5.55
C GLU A 182 -22.67 2.25 -6.05
N ILE A 183 -22.98 1.28 -6.91
CA ILE A 183 -22.02 0.28 -7.42
C ILE A 183 -21.90 0.27 -8.96
N GLY A 184 -22.42 1.28 -9.66
CA GLY A 184 -22.36 1.35 -11.12
C GLY A 184 -20.94 1.28 -11.71
N TRP A 185 -19.94 1.70 -10.93
CA TRP A 185 -18.51 1.64 -11.26
C TRP A 185 -17.86 0.26 -11.01
N LEU A 186 -18.50 -0.63 -10.23
CA LEU A 186 -17.89 -1.83 -9.69
C LEU A 186 -17.42 -2.80 -10.76
N LYS A 187 -18.20 -2.96 -11.85
CA LYS A 187 -17.85 -3.86 -12.95
C LYS A 187 -16.59 -3.41 -13.69
N ALA A 188 -16.52 -2.12 -14.05
CA ALA A 188 -15.35 -1.57 -14.73
C ALA A 188 -14.09 -1.66 -13.85
N TYR A 189 -14.23 -1.40 -12.55
CA TYR A 189 -13.15 -1.59 -11.58
C TYR A 189 -12.66 -3.06 -11.56
N PHE A 190 -13.59 -4.00 -11.42
CA PHE A 190 -13.27 -5.43 -11.38
C PHE A 190 -12.53 -5.88 -12.64
N GLU A 191 -13.08 -5.58 -13.82
CA GLU A 191 -12.49 -5.94 -15.09
C GLU A 191 -11.08 -5.35 -15.25
N GLY A 192 -10.90 -4.08 -14.90
CA GLY A 192 -9.59 -3.43 -14.97
C GLY A 192 -8.54 -4.05 -14.04
N ARG A 193 -8.96 -4.59 -12.88
CA ARG A 193 -8.04 -5.29 -11.96
C ARG A 193 -7.75 -6.72 -12.39
N VAL A 194 -8.75 -7.41 -12.92
CA VAL A 194 -8.58 -8.74 -13.49
C VAL A 194 -7.62 -8.70 -14.68
N ASP A 195 -7.76 -7.73 -15.57
CA ASP A 195 -6.88 -7.58 -16.74
C ASP A 195 -5.41 -7.33 -16.34
N LYS A 196 -5.17 -6.69 -15.19
CA LYS A 196 -3.84 -6.50 -14.61
C LYS A 196 -3.31 -7.73 -13.86
N GLY A 197 -4.12 -8.78 -13.69
CA GLY A 197 -3.75 -9.97 -12.89
C GLY A 197 -3.67 -9.70 -11.39
N PHE A 198 -4.47 -8.76 -10.85
CA PHE A 198 -4.37 -8.29 -9.47
C PHE A 198 -5.49 -8.75 -8.55
N PHE A 199 -6.38 -9.62 -9.00
CA PHE A 199 -7.45 -10.16 -8.17
C PHE A 199 -7.31 -11.66 -7.95
N PHE A 200 -7.27 -12.05 -6.66
CA PHE A 200 -7.19 -13.44 -6.23
C PHE A 200 -8.31 -13.72 -5.24
N GLY A 201 -9.03 -14.81 -5.45
CA GLY A 201 -10.18 -15.18 -4.65
C GLY A 201 -10.06 -16.57 -4.06
N TYR A 202 -10.63 -16.79 -2.88
CA TYR A 202 -10.91 -18.11 -2.33
C TYR A 202 -12.40 -18.41 -2.49
N ILE A 203 -12.72 -19.50 -3.19
CA ILE A 203 -14.09 -19.83 -3.58
C ILE A 203 -14.50 -21.14 -2.88
N ILE A 204 -15.67 -21.14 -2.25
CA ILE A 204 -16.28 -22.31 -1.60
C ILE A 204 -17.75 -22.38 -2.03
N ASP A 205 -18.18 -23.52 -2.52
CA ASP A 205 -19.58 -23.75 -2.94
C ASP A 205 -20.10 -22.62 -3.83
N ASP A 206 -19.35 -22.28 -4.86
CA ASP A 206 -19.62 -21.19 -5.81
C ASP A 206 -19.80 -19.80 -5.14
N LYS A 207 -19.14 -19.58 -4.02
CA LYS A 207 -19.15 -18.30 -3.31
C LYS A 207 -17.73 -17.81 -3.11
N LEU A 208 -17.46 -16.59 -3.52
CA LEU A 208 -16.24 -15.88 -3.15
C LEU A 208 -16.30 -15.51 -1.67
N VAL A 209 -15.37 -16.04 -0.86
CA VAL A 209 -15.40 -15.89 0.61
C VAL A 209 -14.24 -15.07 1.15
N ALA A 210 -13.13 -15.01 0.40
CA ALA A 210 -12.02 -14.13 0.66
C ALA A 210 -11.47 -13.59 -0.66
N LEU A 211 -11.02 -12.35 -0.63
CA LEU A 211 -10.48 -11.62 -1.78
C LEU A 211 -9.15 -10.99 -1.40
N CYS A 212 -8.17 -11.14 -2.28
CA CYS A 212 -6.96 -10.34 -2.29
C CYS A 212 -7.01 -9.46 -3.53
N ASP A 213 -6.93 -8.15 -3.33
CA ASP A 213 -6.91 -7.15 -4.38
C ASP A 213 -5.63 -6.30 -4.31
N ALA A 214 -5.47 -5.39 -5.25
CA ALA A 214 -4.33 -4.51 -5.31
C ALA A 214 -4.79 -3.08 -5.67
N PRO A 215 -4.56 -2.08 -4.79
CA PRO A 215 -4.86 -0.69 -5.09
C PRO A 215 -3.89 -0.14 -6.15
N ASP A 216 -4.24 1.01 -6.76
CA ASP A 216 -3.28 1.73 -7.58
C ASP A 216 -2.11 2.23 -6.73
N MET A 217 -0.92 2.18 -7.32
CA MET A 217 0.29 2.64 -6.64
C MET A 217 0.55 4.11 -6.95
N PRO A 218 0.85 4.95 -5.92
CA PRO A 218 1.17 6.36 -6.14
C PRO A 218 2.53 6.54 -6.82
N TYR A 219 3.46 5.62 -6.59
CA TYR A 219 4.82 5.61 -7.13
C TYR A 219 5.18 4.21 -7.61
N MET A 220 6.11 4.11 -8.55
CA MET A 220 6.72 2.87 -9.02
C MET A 220 5.70 1.79 -9.43
N GLU A 221 4.58 2.20 -10.07
CA GLU A 221 3.61 1.28 -10.66
C GLU A 221 4.32 0.31 -11.61
N GLY A 222 4.04 -0.99 -11.51
CA GLY A 222 4.69 -2.05 -12.27
C GLY A 222 5.97 -2.62 -11.63
N TYR A 223 6.53 -1.99 -10.59
CA TYR A 223 7.70 -2.49 -9.84
C TYR A 223 7.35 -2.97 -8.44
N ILE A 224 6.37 -2.34 -7.84
CA ILE A 224 5.90 -2.67 -6.49
C ILE A 224 4.38 -2.64 -6.46
N GLN A 225 3.75 -3.53 -5.69
CA GLN A 225 2.30 -3.61 -5.60
C GLN A 225 1.84 -3.87 -4.16
N HIS A 226 0.96 -3.03 -3.66
CA HIS A 226 0.28 -3.27 -2.39
C HIS A 226 -0.74 -4.40 -2.52
N THR A 227 -0.90 -5.15 -1.43
CA THR A 227 -1.84 -6.25 -1.31
C THR A 227 -2.93 -5.90 -0.30
N GLY A 228 -4.16 -5.80 -0.76
CA GLY A 228 -5.36 -5.66 0.07
C GLY A 228 -5.98 -7.02 0.34
N ILE A 229 -6.56 -7.21 1.54
CA ILE A 229 -7.23 -8.47 1.89
C ILE A 229 -8.55 -8.21 2.59
N VAL A 230 -9.58 -8.92 2.14
CA VAL A 230 -10.90 -8.95 2.78
C VAL A 230 -11.40 -10.39 2.87
N THR A 231 -11.95 -10.76 4.03
CA THR A 231 -12.66 -12.05 4.21
C THR A 231 -14.02 -11.76 4.83
N LEU A 232 -15.07 -12.38 4.28
CA LEU A 232 -16.41 -12.29 4.84
C LEU A 232 -16.41 -12.74 6.32
N PRO A 233 -17.16 -12.08 7.21
CA PRO A 233 -17.11 -12.32 8.66
C PRO A 233 -17.25 -13.78 9.06
N GLU A 234 -18.20 -14.51 8.46
CA GLU A 234 -18.51 -15.92 8.75
C GLU A 234 -17.44 -16.92 8.26
N TYR A 235 -16.51 -16.43 7.41
CA TYR A 235 -15.39 -17.22 6.87
C TYR A 235 -14.03 -16.86 7.45
N ARG A 236 -13.98 -15.95 8.43
CA ARG A 236 -12.73 -15.56 9.08
C ARG A 236 -12.13 -16.68 9.92
N ARG A 237 -10.83 -16.57 10.24
CA ARG A 237 -10.06 -17.52 11.07
C ARG A 237 -9.96 -18.94 10.52
N LYS A 238 -10.24 -19.14 9.22
CA LYS A 238 -10.12 -20.44 8.52
C LYS A 238 -8.91 -20.51 7.58
N GLY A 239 -8.08 -19.47 7.55
CA GLY A 239 -6.86 -19.41 6.72
C GLY A 239 -7.06 -18.93 5.28
N TYR A 240 -8.28 -18.66 4.84
CA TYR A 240 -8.57 -18.30 3.43
C TYR A 240 -7.86 -17.02 2.98
N ALA A 241 -7.84 -15.97 3.81
CA ALA A 241 -7.08 -14.76 3.54
C ALA A 241 -5.59 -15.04 3.32
N LYS A 242 -5.01 -15.92 4.14
CA LYS A 242 -3.61 -16.33 4.04
C LYS A 242 -3.32 -16.97 2.68
N LEU A 243 -4.18 -17.88 2.22
CA LEU A 243 -3.97 -18.59 0.94
C LEU A 243 -4.13 -17.65 -0.26
N CYS A 244 -5.14 -16.76 -0.25
CA CYS A 244 -5.28 -15.72 -1.28
C CYS A 244 -4.05 -14.82 -1.34
N ALA A 245 -3.59 -14.33 -0.19
CA ALA A 245 -2.45 -13.42 -0.13
C ALA A 245 -1.13 -14.11 -0.49
N ALA A 246 -0.95 -15.36 -0.10
CA ALA A 246 0.22 -16.15 -0.50
C ALA A 246 0.27 -16.35 -2.01
N LEU A 247 -0.87 -16.66 -2.64
CA LEU A 247 -0.98 -16.80 -4.09
C LEU A 247 -0.69 -15.47 -4.81
N ALA A 248 -1.27 -14.36 -4.33
CA ALA A 248 -1.01 -13.03 -4.87
C ALA A 248 0.48 -12.63 -4.76
N THR A 249 1.08 -12.87 -3.58
CA THR A 249 2.50 -12.63 -3.34
C THR A 249 3.38 -13.43 -4.29
N HIS A 250 3.10 -14.74 -4.45
CA HIS A 250 3.79 -15.59 -5.40
C HIS A 250 3.67 -15.08 -6.83
N HIS A 251 2.46 -14.74 -7.27
CA HIS A 251 2.20 -14.22 -8.62
C HIS A 251 2.98 -12.93 -8.88
N HIS A 252 2.98 -11.99 -7.93
CA HIS A 252 3.71 -10.73 -8.08
C HIS A 252 5.21 -10.97 -8.25
N ILE A 253 5.82 -11.81 -7.40
CA ILE A 253 7.24 -12.16 -7.49
C ILE A 253 7.56 -12.82 -8.84
N GLN A 254 6.74 -13.76 -9.30
CA GLN A 254 6.93 -14.40 -10.61
C GLN A 254 6.77 -13.42 -11.78
N SER A 255 6.01 -12.35 -11.59
CA SER A 255 5.82 -11.28 -12.58
C SER A 255 6.86 -10.16 -12.48
N GLY A 256 7.89 -10.30 -11.64
CA GLY A 256 8.91 -9.26 -11.45
C GLY A 256 8.42 -8.05 -10.65
N ILE A 257 7.35 -8.18 -9.87
CA ILE A 257 6.75 -7.11 -9.05
C ILE A 257 6.99 -7.39 -7.58
N VAL A 258 7.55 -6.43 -6.84
CA VAL A 258 7.75 -6.56 -5.39
C VAL A 258 6.42 -6.42 -4.66
N PRO A 259 5.99 -7.44 -3.92
CA PRO A 259 4.77 -7.33 -3.13
C PRO A 259 5.01 -6.50 -1.88
N GLN A 260 4.12 -5.53 -1.62
CA GLN A 260 4.16 -4.63 -0.49
C GLN A 260 2.95 -4.87 0.42
N TRP A 261 3.19 -4.87 1.75
CA TRP A 261 2.13 -5.02 2.73
C TRP A 261 2.14 -3.88 3.76
N GLU A 262 0.98 -3.35 4.00
CA GLU A 262 0.77 -2.25 4.92
C GLU A 262 -0.58 -2.40 5.60
N CYS A 263 -0.63 -2.24 6.92
CA CYS A 263 -1.88 -2.31 7.67
C CYS A 263 -1.82 -1.40 8.91
N ALA A 264 -2.98 -1.06 9.46
CA ALA A 264 -3.04 -0.31 10.71
C ALA A 264 -2.27 -1.03 11.82
N LEU A 265 -1.60 -0.28 12.70
CA LEU A 265 -0.77 -0.82 13.80
C LEU A 265 -1.55 -1.74 14.75
N ASP A 266 -2.85 -1.51 14.92
CA ASP A 266 -3.75 -2.31 15.75
C ASP A 266 -4.36 -3.51 15.02
N ASN A 267 -4.12 -3.66 13.70
CA ASN A 267 -4.60 -4.79 12.92
C ASN A 267 -3.68 -6.01 13.04
N ILE A 268 -3.62 -6.57 14.25
CA ILE A 268 -2.77 -7.71 14.58
C ILE A 268 -3.00 -8.90 13.65
N ALA A 269 -4.26 -9.13 13.25
CA ALA A 269 -4.59 -10.24 12.33
C ALA A 269 -3.90 -10.08 10.97
N SER A 270 -3.88 -8.86 10.40
CA SER A 270 -3.20 -8.58 9.14
C SER A 270 -1.68 -8.72 9.27
N ILE A 271 -1.08 -8.23 10.37
CA ILE A 271 0.35 -8.40 10.67
C ILE A 271 0.71 -9.89 10.77
N GLN A 272 -0.11 -10.70 11.43
CA GLN A 272 0.15 -12.14 11.55
C GLN A 272 0.04 -12.86 10.20
N VAL A 273 -0.94 -12.49 9.38
CA VAL A 273 -1.07 -13.06 8.02
C VAL A 273 0.17 -12.73 7.21
N SER A 274 0.62 -11.48 7.15
CA SER A 274 1.80 -11.09 6.38
C SER A 274 3.05 -11.86 6.84
N LYS A 275 3.31 -11.94 8.16
CA LYS A 275 4.43 -12.71 8.71
C LYS A 275 4.36 -14.20 8.33
N SER A 276 3.15 -14.77 8.30
CA SER A 276 2.96 -16.20 7.97
C SER A 276 3.24 -16.54 6.51
N ILE A 277 3.29 -15.55 5.61
CA ILE A 277 3.50 -15.73 4.17
C ILE A 277 4.83 -15.15 3.66
N GLY A 278 5.74 -14.76 4.57
CA GLY A 278 7.11 -14.41 4.22
C GLY A 278 7.46 -12.94 4.33
N TYR A 279 6.62 -12.11 4.97
CA TYR A 279 6.96 -10.72 5.26
C TYR A 279 7.54 -10.57 6.68
N LYS A 280 8.35 -9.53 6.87
CA LYS A 280 8.79 -9.06 8.18
C LYS A 280 8.49 -7.56 8.34
N GLU A 281 8.51 -7.08 9.56
CA GLU A 281 8.38 -5.66 9.85
C GLU A 281 9.54 -4.87 9.25
N PHE A 282 9.20 -3.81 8.53
CA PHE A 282 10.15 -2.92 7.88
C PHE A 282 10.28 -1.60 8.63
N ALA A 283 9.15 -0.93 8.84
CA ALA A 283 9.08 0.38 9.47
C ALA A 283 7.64 0.65 9.97
N GLN A 284 7.45 1.74 10.67
CA GLN A 284 6.13 2.29 10.98
C GLN A 284 5.92 3.61 10.23
N ALA A 285 4.70 3.84 9.77
CA ALA A 285 4.31 5.12 9.22
C ALA A 285 3.21 5.77 10.07
N PHE A 286 3.30 7.09 10.26
CA PHE A 286 2.25 7.88 10.91
C PHE A 286 1.81 8.96 9.95
N ILE A 287 0.52 9.02 9.65
CA ILE A 287 -0.01 9.80 8.54
C ILE A 287 -1.15 10.68 9.01
N PHE A 288 -1.05 11.98 8.68
CA PHE A 288 -2.18 12.89 8.74
C PHE A 288 -2.75 13.04 7.32
N GLU A 289 -3.98 12.57 7.16
CA GLU A 289 -4.70 12.60 5.89
C GLU A 289 -5.64 13.80 5.85
N GLU A 290 -5.61 14.53 4.73
CA GLU A 290 -6.59 15.56 4.39
C GLU A 290 -7.33 15.19 3.11
N SER A 291 -8.61 15.54 3.07
CA SER A 291 -9.48 15.36 1.90
C SER A 291 -9.16 16.35 0.81
#